data_44a9faedb4038546669f56d19922c4a9
#
_entry.id   44a9faedb4038546669f56d19922c4a9
#
_cell.length_a   1.000
_cell.length_b   1.000
_cell.length_c   1.000
_cell.angle_alpha   90.00
_cell.angle_beta   90.00
_cell.angle_gamma   90.00
#
_symmetry.space_group_name_H-M   'P 1'
#
loop_
_entity.id
_entity.type
_entity.pdbx_description
1 polymer ?
#
loop_
_entity_poly.entity_id
_entity_poly.type
_entity_poly.pdbx_seq_one_letter_code
_entity_poly.pdbx_strand_id
1 'polypeptide(L)'
;MKRLLDYLNKYSLDDEILAPQAKGLLGDAKVELGDPGAGIKYYLEAADMADNSFHTPIYLMKAGMLHETEGNYAEALSLYERIQDKYAESNEGRSIDKYIARVKLQID
;
A
#
# COMPACT_ATOMS: atom_id res chain seq x y z
N MET A 1 12.72 5.96 -12.97
CA MET A 1 12.47 5.48 -11.59
C MET A 1 13.73 5.33 -10.77
N LYS A 2 14.79 4.79 -11.33
CA LYS A 2 16.03 4.64 -10.56
C LYS A 2 16.53 5.98 -10.01
N ARG A 3 16.42 7.04 -10.80
CA ARG A 3 16.82 8.39 -10.36
C ARG A 3 15.97 8.89 -9.19
N LEU A 4 14.67 8.62 -9.24
CA LEU A 4 13.77 9.00 -8.15
C LEU A 4 14.11 8.21 -6.88
N LEU A 5 14.37 6.91 -7.01
CA LEU A 5 14.73 6.09 -5.87
C LEU A 5 16.02 6.56 -5.22
N ASP A 6 17.04 6.87 -6.02
CA ASP A 6 18.32 7.39 -5.52
C ASP A 6 18.12 8.69 -4.76
N TYR A 7 17.30 9.58 -5.31
CA TYR A 7 17.00 10.88 -4.68
C TYR A 7 16.33 10.67 -3.32
N LEU A 8 15.30 9.83 -3.28
CA LEU A 8 14.54 9.58 -2.05
C LEU A 8 15.41 8.89 -0.99
N ASN A 9 16.22 7.94 -1.39
CA ASN A 9 17.12 7.24 -0.46
C ASN A 9 18.15 8.18 0.14
N LYS A 10 18.67 9.10 -0.67
CA LYS A 10 19.65 10.07 -0.20
C LYS A 10 19.11 10.90 0.96
N TYR A 11 17.85 11.32 0.87
CA TYR A 11 17.25 12.16 1.90
C TYR A 11 16.69 11.35 3.06
N SER A 12 16.25 10.11 2.81
CA SER A 12 15.67 9.29 3.87
C SER A 12 16.69 8.72 4.84
N LEU A 13 17.96 8.61 4.41
CA LEU A 13 19.01 8.05 5.27
C LEU A 13 19.29 8.94 6.48
N ASP A 14 19.24 10.24 6.30
CA ASP A 14 19.53 11.19 7.34
C ASP A 14 18.28 11.77 7.98
N ASP A 15 17.17 11.59 7.34
CA ASP A 15 15.91 12.16 7.79
C ASP A 15 15.00 11.03 8.24
N GLU A 16 14.77 10.94 9.52
CA GLU A 16 13.92 9.91 10.09
C GLU A 16 12.46 10.14 9.76
N ILE A 17 12.10 11.33 9.29
CA ILE A 17 10.72 11.70 9.06
C ILE A 17 10.50 12.00 7.59
N LEU A 18 10.17 10.96 6.84
CA LEU A 18 9.64 11.15 5.49
C LEU A 18 8.14 11.31 5.58
N ALA A 19 7.60 12.24 4.80
CA ALA A 19 6.15 12.31 4.66
C ALA A 19 5.61 10.99 4.11
N PRO A 20 4.38 10.61 4.47
CA PRO A 20 3.81 9.37 3.92
C PRO A 20 3.86 9.32 2.40
N GLN A 21 3.69 10.46 1.74
CA GLN A 21 3.74 10.53 0.28
C GLN A 21 5.11 10.11 -0.26
N ALA A 22 6.20 10.48 0.43
CA ALA A 22 7.54 10.09 0.02
C ALA A 22 7.74 8.58 0.17
N LYS A 23 7.21 7.99 1.24
CA LYS A 23 7.22 6.54 1.41
C LYS A 23 6.43 5.85 0.31
N GLY A 24 5.28 6.41 -0.04
CA GLY A 24 4.47 5.89 -1.14
C GLY A 24 5.22 5.91 -2.46
N LEU A 25 5.96 6.98 -2.74
CA LEU A 25 6.77 7.08 -3.95
C LEU A 25 7.91 6.07 -3.96
N LEU A 26 8.51 5.81 -2.79
CA LEU A 26 9.51 4.75 -2.68
C LEU A 26 8.89 3.38 -3.02
N GLY A 27 7.68 3.14 -2.53
CA GLY A 27 6.96 1.93 -2.87
C GLY A 27 6.73 1.80 -4.36
N ASP A 28 6.25 2.87 -5.00
CA ASP A 28 6.03 2.89 -6.43
C ASP A 28 7.32 2.59 -7.19
N ALA A 29 8.43 3.19 -6.78
CA ALA A 29 9.73 2.99 -7.42
C ALA A 29 10.19 1.54 -7.28
N LYS A 30 10.00 0.92 -6.12
CA LYS A 30 10.38 -0.47 -5.90
C LYS A 30 9.57 -1.42 -6.78
N VAL A 31 8.27 -1.15 -6.92
CA VAL A 31 7.42 -1.95 -7.80
C VAL A 31 7.93 -1.87 -9.24
N GLU A 32 8.25 -0.68 -9.71
CA GLU A 32 8.74 -0.51 -11.07
C GLU A 32 10.10 -1.17 -11.30
N LEU A 33 10.90 -1.27 -10.25
CA LEU A 33 12.20 -1.94 -10.32
C LEU A 33 12.07 -3.46 -10.20
N GLY A 34 10.85 -3.96 -10.08
CA GLY A 34 10.62 -5.40 -10.00
C GLY A 34 10.79 -5.99 -8.61
N ASP A 35 10.61 -5.16 -7.59
CA ASP A 35 10.72 -5.59 -6.19
C ASP A 35 9.40 -5.33 -5.46
N PRO A 36 8.38 -6.16 -5.71
CA PRO A 36 7.07 -5.95 -5.09
C PRO A 36 7.10 -6.10 -3.57
N GLY A 37 7.95 -6.96 -3.03
CA GLY A 37 8.05 -7.11 -1.58
C GLY A 37 8.46 -5.82 -0.89
N ALA A 38 9.47 -5.14 -1.44
CA ALA A 38 9.88 -3.85 -0.92
C ALA A 38 8.79 -2.79 -1.14
N GLY A 39 8.09 -2.86 -2.27
CA GLY A 39 6.99 -1.96 -2.56
C GLY A 39 5.90 -2.06 -1.50
N ILE A 40 5.49 -3.27 -1.16
CA ILE A 40 4.48 -3.51 -0.12
C ILE A 40 4.94 -2.94 1.21
N LYS A 41 6.20 -3.18 1.58
CA LYS A 41 6.75 -2.68 2.84
C LYS A 41 6.61 -1.16 2.93
N TYR A 42 7.01 -0.45 1.87
CA TYR A 42 6.93 1.01 1.87
C TYR A 42 5.49 1.51 1.90
N TYR A 43 4.58 0.84 1.18
CA TYR A 43 3.16 1.23 1.24
C TYR A 43 2.58 1.07 2.64
N LEU A 44 2.93 -0.03 3.33
CA LEU A 44 2.44 -0.24 4.69
C LEU A 44 3.03 0.77 5.66
N GLU A 45 4.29 1.14 5.49
CA GLU A 45 4.90 2.20 6.27
C GLU A 45 4.19 3.54 6.02
N ALA A 46 3.90 3.83 4.75
CA ALA A 46 3.18 5.05 4.40
C ALA A 46 1.78 5.06 5.04
N ALA A 47 1.09 3.93 5.01
CA ALA A 47 -0.24 3.82 5.61
C ALA A 47 -0.19 4.10 7.11
N ASP A 48 0.79 3.52 7.80
CA ASP A 48 0.93 3.70 9.25
C ASP A 48 1.31 5.13 9.61
N MET A 49 2.18 5.74 8.82
CA MET A 49 2.59 7.13 9.05
C MET A 49 1.45 8.11 8.81
N ALA A 50 0.63 7.87 7.79
CA ALA A 50 -0.47 8.77 7.46
C ALA A 50 -1.52 8.81 8.56
N ASP A 51 -1.93 7.64 9.02
CA ASP A 51 -2.89 7.46 10.12
C ASP A 51 -4.08 8.40 10.03
N ASN A 52 -4.71 8.48 8.86
CA ASN A 52 -5.89 9.29 8.65
C ASN A 52 -6.79 8.65 7.58
N SER A 53 -8.05 9.06 7.58
CA SER A 53 -9.06 8.44 6.71
C SER A 53 -8.95 8.84 5.25
N PHE A 54 -8.08 9.78 4.92
CA PHE A 54 -7.89 10.21 3.53
C PHE A 54 -6.71 9.48 2.87
N HIS A 55 -5.56 9.43 3.54
CA HIS A 55 -4.34 8.88 2.95
C HIS A 55 -4.13 7.40 3.25
N THR A 56 -4.40 6.98 4.48
CA THR A 56 -4.14 5.60 4.88
C THR A 56 -4.83 4.58 3.98
N PRO A 57 -6.12 4.74 3.62
CA PRO A 57 -6.75 3.75 2.74
C PRO A 57 -6.12 3.69 1.35
N ILE A 58 -5.56 4.78 0.84
CA ILE A 58 -4.85 4.78 -0.45
C ILE A 58 -3.70 3.79 -0.41
N TYR A 59 -2.86 3.87 0.62
CA TYR A 59 -1.68 3.01 0.72
C TYR A 59 -2.04 1.57 1.08
N LEU A 60 -3.06 1.37 1.90
CA LEU A 60 -3.57 0.03 2.18
C LEU A 60 -4.08 -0.64 0.91
N MET A 61 -4.77 0.13 0.06
CA MET A 61 -5.27 -0.39 -1.20
C MET A 61 -4.13 -0.78 -2.14
N LYS A 62 -3.11 0.08 -2.23
CA LYS A 62 -1.93 -0.22 -3.05
C LYS A 62 -1.24 -1.49 -2.58
N ALA A 63 -1.04 -1.63 -1.28
CA ALA A 63 -0.41 -2.82 -0.72
C ALA A 63 -1.28 -4.07 -0.94
N GLY A 64 -2.59 -3.95 -0.75
CA GLY A 64 -3.51 -5.05 -0.94
C GLY A 64 -3.53 -5.54 -2.38
N MET A 65 -3.60 -4.62 -3.34
CA MET A 65 -3.62 -4.99 -4.76
C MET A 65 -2.31 -5.63 -5.18
N LEU A 66 -1.19 -5.18 -4.63
CA LEU A 66 0.10 -5.76 -4.93
C LEU A 66 0.23 -7.16 -4.35
N HIS A 67 -0.25 -7.38 -3.11
CA HIS A 67 -0.34 -8.72 -2.55
C HIS A 67 -1.19 -9.64 -3.42
N GLU A 68 -2.31 -9.13 -3.90
CA GLU A 68 -3.20 -9.91 -4.77
C GLU A 68 -2.48 -10.30 -6.06
N THR A 69 -1.75 -9.39 -6.66
CA THR A 69 -0.97 -9.64 -7.88
C THR A 69 0.08 -10.73 -7.64
N GLU A 70 0.66 -10.76 -6.44
CA GLU A 70 1.68 -11.74 -6.06
C GLU A 70 1.08 -13.06 -5.59
N GLY A 71 -0.23 -13.20 -5.60
CA GLY A 71 -0.88 -14.44 -5.17
C GLY A 71 -1.06 -14.55 -3.66
N ASN A 72 -0.77 -13.51 -2.92
CA ASN A 72 -0.89 -13.49 -1.46
C ASN A 72 -2.30 -13.04 -1.07
N TYR A 73 -3.27 -13.89 -1.35
CA TYR A 73 -4.68 -13.52 -1.26
C TYR A 73 -5.15 -13.30 0.18
N ALA A 74 -4.63 -14.07 1.12
CA ALA A 74 -5.02 -13.90 2.53
C ALA A 74 -4.53 -12.55 3.06
N GLU A 75 -3.32 -12.16 2.71
CA GLU A 75 -2.76 -10.88 3.10
C GLU A 75 -3.53 -9.73 2.45
N ALA A 76 -3.86 -9.87 1.18
CA ALA A 76 -4.67 -8.87 0.48
C ALA A 76 -6.03 -8.72 1.15
N LEU A 77 -6.68 -9.82 1.48
CA LEU A 77 -7.99 -9.81 2.15
C LEU A 77 -7.90 -9.06 3.47
N SER A 78 -6.87 -9.32 4.27
CA SER A 78 -6.69 -8.67 5.56
C SER A 78 -6.64 -7.14 5.41
N LEU A 79 -5.91 -6.65 4.41
CA LEU A 79 -5.81 -5.21 4.17
C LEU A 79 -7.12 -4.62 3.66
N TYR A 80 -7.82 -5.34 2.78
CA TYR A 80 -9.13 -4.90 2.28
C TYR A 80 -10.15 -4.84 3.42
N GLU A 81 -10.14 -5.82 4.30
CA GLU A 81 -11.05 -5.82 5.45
C GLU A 81 -10.76 -4.67 6.41
N ARG A 82 -9.50 -4.32 6.57
CA ARG A 82 -9.12 -3.15 7.37
C ARG A 82 -9.69 -1.86 6.77
N ILE A 83 -9.65 -1.73 5.44
CA ILE A 83 -10.27 -0.58 4.77
C ILE A 83 -11.78 -0.58 5.01
N GLN A 84 -12.42 -1.73 4.89
CA GLN A 84 -13.85 -1.87 5.10
C GLN A 84 -14.26 -1.48 6.52
N ASP A 85 -13.47 -1.91 7.51
CA ASP A 85 -13.81 -1.68 8.92
C ASP A 85 -13.54 -0.25 9.38
N LYS A 86 -12.39 0.30 8.98
CA LYS A 86 -11.92 1.58 9.55
C LYS A 86 -12.09 2.76 8.62
N TYR A 87 -12.19 2.52 7.32
CA TYR A 87 -12.18 3.58 6.32
C TYR A 87 -13.33 3.42 5.32
N ALA A 88 -14.47 2.97 5.81
CA ALA A 88 -15.64 2.68 4.94
C ALA A 88 -16.09 3.90 4.14
N GLU A 89 -15.91 5.10 4.68
CA GLU A 89 -16.36 6.33 4.03
C GLU A 89 -15.37 6.88 3.01
N SER A 90 -14.17 6.31 2.94
CA SER A 90 -13.18 6.75 1.95
C SER A 90 -13.58 6.30 0.55
N ASN A 91 -12.95 6.88 -0.47
CA ASN A 91 -13.18 6.44 -1.85
C ASN A 91 -12.88 4.95 -2.00
N GLU A 92 -11.80 4.48 -1.38
CA GLU A 92 -11.42 3.07 -1.41
C GLU A 92 -12.46 2.22 -0.68
N GLY A 93 -12.92 2.67 0.48
CA GLY A 93 -13.90 1.93 1.28
C GLY A 93 -15.23 1.74 0.56
N ARG A 94 -15.63 2.72 -0.25
CA ARG A 94 -16.89 2.65 -0.98
C ARG A 94 -16.91 1.55 -2.05
N SER A 95 -15.75 1.15 -2.53
CA SER A 95 -15.64 0.14 -3.58
C SER A 95 -14.99 -1.16 -3.10
N ILE A 96 -14.67 -1.26 -1.82
CA ILE A 96 -13.84 -2.36 -1.32
C ILE A 96 -14.54 -3.72 -1.37
N ASP A 97 -15.87 -3.74 -1.32
CA ASP A 97 -16.61 -4.99 -1.26
C ASP A 97 -16.35 -5.88 -2.48
N LYS A 98 -16.20 -5.29 -3.65
CA LYS A 98 -15.94 -6.08 -4.87
C LYS A 98 -14.53 -6.70 -4.84
N TYR A 99 -13.56 -6.02 -4.22
CA TYR A 99 -12.21 -6.55 -4.08
C TYR A 99 -12.18 -7.69 -3.08
N ILE A 100 -12.90 -7.55 -1.98
CA ILE A 100 -13.04 -8.60 -0.98
C ILE A 100 -13.67 -9.85 -1.60
N ALA A 101 -14.76 -9.68 -2.32
CA ALA A 101 -15.45 -10.79 -2.97
C ALA A 101 -14.54 -11.52 -3.95
N ARG A 102 -13.78 -10.75 -4.76
CA ARG A 102 -12.86 -11.32 -5.74
C ARG A 102 -11.78 -12.15 -5.08
N VAL A 103 -11.18 -11.63 -4.02
CA VAL A 103 -10.10 -12.31 -3.33
C VAL A 103 -10.59 -13.57 -2.62
N LYS A 104 -11.78 -13.51 -2.04
CA LYS A 104 -12.35 -14.68 -1.36
C LYS A 104 -12.54 -15.85 -2.31
N LEU A 105 -12.85 -15.59 -3.58
CA LEU A 105 -12.98 -16.65 -4.57
C LEU A 105 -11.64 -17.37 -4.82
N GLN A 106 -10.52 -16.68 -4.61
CA GLN A 106 -9.20 -17.27 -4.81
C GLN A 106 -8.77 -18.11 -3.60
N ILE A 107 -9.28 -17.80 -2.41
CA ILE A 107 -8.90 -18.49 -1.18
C ILE A 107 -9.67 -19.80 -1.03
N ASP A 108 -10.94 -19.79 -1.41
CA ASP A 108 -11.80 -20.97 -1.32
C ASP A 108 -11.49 -22.00 -2.45
#